data_76e4371add1dd79c8257ac2b6da4da14
#
_entry.id   76e4371add1dd79c8257ac2b6da4da14
#
_cell.length_a   1.000
_cell.length_b   1.000
_cell.length_c   1.000
_cell.angle_alpha   90.00
_cell.angle_beta   90.00
_cell.angle_gamma   90.00
#
_symmetry.space_group_name_H-M   'P 1'
#
loop_
_entity.id
_entity.type
_entity.pdbx_description
1 polymer ?
#
loop_
_entity_poly.entity_id
_entity_poly.type
_entity_poly.pdbx_seq_one_letter_code
_entity_poly.pdbx_strand_id
1 'polypeptide(L)'
;CIVAFTMIGPFAWMVSASFKLNTEIFEYPIRWIPKVFHMDNYDKVWHSIAFPTYFMNTLKLAVIITVLQLFTCSLAAYAFTKLKFSGRDLIFLAYLATMMVPWHAIMIPQFLVVRTLGLYNTHASLILMQAFSAFGVFILRQNMLSIPDSLHEAAKIDGCSTFGIYAKIILPLTRSGLAILTVLTFNNVWNDYMGPMIYLDSDNLKT
;
A
#
# COMPACT_ATOMS: atom_id res chain seq x y z
N CYS A 1 -0.15 -16.34 24.72
CA CYS A 1 1.20 -16.91 24.49
C CYS A 1 1.18 -18.08 23.50
N ILE A 2 0.29 -19.12 23.64
CA ILE A 2 0.27 -20.30 22.76
C ILE A 2 0.00 -19.89 21.29
N VAL A 3 -1.02 -19.06 21.03
CA VAL A 3 -1.37 -18.57 19.69
C VAL A 3 -0.21 -17.81 19.05
N ALA A 4 0.52 -16.99 19.84
CA ALA A 4 1.69 -16.27 19.31
C ALA A 4 2.81 -17.25 18.90
N PHE A 5 3.04 -18.31 19.66
CA PHE A 5 4.02 -19.34 19.33
C PHE A 5 3.67 -20.11 18.06
N THR A 6 2.40 -20.47 17.87
CA THR A 6 1.95 -21.15 16.65
C THR A 6 2.03 -20.26 15.42
N MET A 7 1.86 -18.93 15.57
CA MET A 7 2.02 -17.98 14.48
C MET A 7 3.49 -17.74 14.11
N ILE A 8 4.41 -17.73 15.08
CA ILE A 8 5.84 -17.49 14.82
C ILE A 8 6.55 -18.75 14.29
N GLY A 9 6.07 -19.94 14.66
CA GLY A 9 6.69 -21.21 14.30
C GLY A 9 6.99 -21.37 12.80
N PRO A 10 6.02 -21.20 11.90
CA PRO A 10 6.26 -21.30 10.45
C PRO A 10 7.33 -20.32 9.94
N PHE A 11 7.35 -19.09 10.46
CA PHE A 11 8.37 -18.10 10.08
C PHE A 11 9.76 -18.50 10.59
N ALA A 12 9.87 -18.96 11.83
CA ALA A 12 11.13 -19.45 12.38
C ALA A 12 11.65 -20.66 11.58
N TRP A 13 10.75 -21.56 11.17
CA TRP A 13 11.08 -22.67 10.30
C TRP A 13 11.56 -22.19 8.92
N MET A 14 10.86 -21.27 8.29
CA MET A 14 11.24 -20.70 7.00
C MET A 14 12.63 -20.06 7.03
N VAL A 15 12.92 -19.27 8.08
CA VAL A 15 14.25 -18.68 8.29
C VAL A 15 15.31 -19.76 8.50
N SER A 16 15.02 -20.77 9.32
CA SER A 16 15.95 -21.90 9.52
C SER A 16 16.20 -22.67 8.22
N ALA A 17 15.14 -22.96 7.46
CA ALA A 17 15.20 -23.71 6.20
C ALA A 17 15.99 -22.97 5.12
N SER A 18 15.96 -21.62 5.08
CA SER A 18 16.70 -20.82 4.10
C SER A 18 18.23 -21.00 4.18
N PHE A 19 18.74 -21.44 5.32
CA PHE A 19 20.17 -21.73 5.54
C PHE A 19 20.53 -23.20 5.35
N LYS A 20 19.60 -24.06 4.92
CA LYS A 20 19.82 -25.50 4.75
C LYS A 20 19.94 -25.87 3.27
N LEU A 21 20.55 -27.03 3.02
CA LEU A 21 20.44 -27.69 1.73
C LEU A 21 19.04 -28.29 1.56
N ASN A 22 18.56 -28.38 0.31
CA ASN A 22 17.23 -28.95 0.00
C ASN A 22 17.05 -30.37 0.59
N THR A 23 18.15 -31.16 0.66
CA THR A 23 18.15 -32.51 1.25
C THR A 23 18.03 -32.51 2.77
N GLU A 24 18.41 -31.42 3.46
CA GLU A 24 18.39 -31.32 4.92
C GLU A 24 17.08 -30.71 5.47
N ILE A 25 16.27 -30.10 4.59
CA ILE A 25 15.03 -29.42 5.03
C ILE A 25 14.05 -30.41 5.65
N PHE A 26 13.90 -31.61 5.06
CA PHE A 26 12.96 -32.64 5.50
C PHE A 26 13.66 -33.86 6.10
N GLU A 27 14.93 -33.75 6.52
CA GLU A 27 15.65 -34.82 7.21
C GLU A 27 14.99 -35.15 8.56
N TYR A 28 14.81 -36.43 8.84
CA TYR A 28 14.29 -36.87 10.14
C TYR A 28 15.44 -37.42 11.01
N PRO A 29 15.52 -37.04 12.31
CA PRO A 29 14.65 -36.10 13.06
C PRO A 29 14.81 -34.66 12.62
N ILE A 30 13.68 -33.92 12.64
CA ILE A 30 13.63 -32.51 12.24
C ILE A 30 14.57 -31.66 13.09
N ARG A 31 15.48 -30.94 12.46
CA ARG A 31 16.41 -30.03 13.13
C ARG A 31 16.00 -28.59 12.89
N TRP A 32 15.78 -27.84 13.94
CA TRP A 32 15.45 -26.41 13.86
C TRP A 32 16.65 -25.53 13.55
N ILE A 33 17.86 -25.94 13.97
CA ILE A 33 19.10 -25.20 13.71
C ILE A 33 19.94 -26.01 12.71
N PRO A 34 20.35 -25.41 11.58
CA PRO A 34 21.19 -26.08 10.59
C PRO A 34 22.54 -26.44 11.18
N LYS A 35 23.12 -27.57 10.77
CA LYS A 35 24.49 -27.96 11.14
C LYS A 35 25.54 -27.05 10.53
N VAL A 36 25.28 -26.66 9.27
CA VAL A 36 26.11 -25.75 8.50
C VAL A 36 25.20 -24.68 7.90
N PHE A 37 25.61 -23.43 8.00
CA PHE A 37 24.85 -22.30 7.42
C PHE A 37 25.25 -22.15 5.95
N HIS A 38 24.33 -22.50 5.05
CA HIS A 38 24.52 -22.37 3.60
C HIS A 38 24.07 -20.99 3.11
N MET A 39 24.97 -20.01 3.14
CA MET A 39 24.73 -18.67 2.59
C MET A 39 24.63 -18.63 1.08
N ASP A 40 25.13 -19.66 0.41
CA ASP A 40 25.09 -19.80 -1.06
C ASP A 40 23.66 -19.78 -1.63
N ASN A 41 22.65 -20.12 -0.82
CA ASN A 41 21.26 -20.05 -1.24
C ASN A 41 20.83 -18.61 -1.55
N TYR A 42 21.29 -17.65 -0.76
CA TYR A 42 21.02 -16.23 -0.98
C TYR A 42 21.77 -15.70 -2.21
N ASP A 43 23.02 -16.10 -2.38
CA ASP A 43 23.83 -15.74 -3.55
C ASP A 43 23.21 -16.29 -4.84
N LYS A 44 22.75 -17.56 -4.83
CA LYS A 44 22.03 -18.15 -5.95
C LYS A 44 20.76 -17.40 -6.32
N VAL A 45 19.92 -17.03 -5.34
CA VAL A 45 18.70 -16.27 -5.59
C VAL A 45 19.03 -14.89 -6.16
N TRP A 46 20.08 -14.24 -5.62
CA TRP A 46 20.48 -12.91 -6.05
C TRP A 46 20.96 -12.85 -7.51
N HIS A 47 21.57 -13.95 -8.01
CA HIS A 47 22.16 -14.02 -9.34
C HIS A 47 21.39 -14.90 -10.35
N SER A 48 20.43 -15.72 -9.89
CA SER A 48 19.68 -16.65 -10.77
C SER A 48 18.64 -15.96 -11.64
N ILE A 49 18.07 -14.85 -11.15
CA ILE A 49 17.09 -14.01 -11.84
C ILE A 49 17.48 -12.55 -11.62
N ALA A 50 16.83 -11.61 -12.30
CA ALA A 50 17.03 -10.18 -12.05
C ALA A 50 16.40 -9.71 -10.71
N PHE A 51 16.58 -10.52 -9.63
CA PHE A 51 15.97 -10.31 -8.32
C PHE A 51 16.24 -8.91 -7.75
N PRO A 52 17.47 -8.36 -7.79
CA PRO A 52 17.71 -7.00 -7.32
C PRO A 52 16.86 -5.95 -8.03
N THR A 53 16.69 -6.09 -9.34
CA THR A 53 15.87 -5.18 -10.16
C THR A 53 14.40 -5.27 -9.75
N TYR A 54 13.85 -6.49 -9.63
CA TYR A 54 12.46 -6.69 -9.25
C TYR A 54 12.19 -6.20 -7.84
N PHE A 55 13.06 -6.51 -6.89
CA PHE A 55 12.97 -6.03 -5.52
C PHE A 55 12.97 -4.50 -5.44
N MET A 56 13.90 -3.84 -6.15
CA MET A 56 13.99 -2.38 -6.17
C MET A 56 12.80 -1.74 -6.86
N ASN A 57 12.27 -2.34 -7.92
CA ASN A 57 11.05 -1.88 -8.58
C ASN A 57 9.84 -1.97 -7.65
N THR A 58 9.66 -3.12 -6.98
CA THR A 58 8.58 -3.32 -6.00
C THR A 58 8.68 -2.31 -4.86
N LEU A 59 9.87 -2.13 -4.28
CA LEU A 59 10.09 -1.18 -3.19
C LEU A 59 9.80 0.26 -3.64
N LYS A 60 10.31 0.65 -4.79
CA LYS A 60 10.06 1.96 -5.40
C LYS A 60 8.57 2.22 -5.60
N LEU A 61 7.84 1.27 -6.20
CA LEU A 61 6.40 1.40 -6.42
C LEU A 61 5.64 1.44 -5.11
N ALA A 62 5.95 0.55 -4.17
CA ALA A 62 5.31 0.53 -2.86
C ALA A 62 5.47 1.85 -2.12
N VAL A 63 6.66 2.46 -2.13
CA VAL A 63 6.91 3.75 -1.49
C VAL A 63 6.17 4.88 -2.23
N ILE A 64 6.32 4.98 -3.55
CA ILE A 64 5.72 6.08 -4.34
C ILE A 64 4.19 6.05 -4.24
N ILE A 65 3.59 4.88 -4.45
CA ILE A 65 2.12 4.73 -4.39
C ILE A 65 1.61 5.02 -2.97
N THR A 66 2.29 4.52 -1.95
CA THR A 66 1.89 4.79 -0.56
C THR A 66 1.93 6.29 -0.25
N VAL A 67 3.01 6.99 -0.57
CA VAL A 67 3.12 8.43 -0.33
C VAL A 67 2.05 9.20 -1.10
N LEU A 68 1.86 8.86 -2.38
CA LEU A 68 0.87 9.53 -3.22
C LEU A 68 -0.56 9.27 -2.72
N GLN A 69 -0.86 8.04 -2.30
CA GLN A 69 -2.17 7.69 -1.78
C GLN A 69 -2.45 8.34 -0.41
N LEU A 70 -1.45 8.43 0.46
CA LEU A 70 -1.56 9.19 1.72
C LEU A 70 -1.90 10.65 1.47
N PHE A 71 -1.23 11.27 0.51
CA PHE A 71 -1.45 12.67 0.15
C PHE A 71 -2.85 12.88 -0.44
N THR A 72 -3.23 12.13 -1.45
CA THR A 72 -4.52 12.28 -2.14
C THR A 72 -5.70 11.95 -1.22
N CYS A 73 -5.60 10.83 -0.48
CA CYS A 73 -6.67 10.41 0.43
C CYS A 73 -6.83 11.35 1.62
N SER A 74 -5.74 11.90 2.19
CA SER A 74 -5.84 12.83 3.31
C SER A 74 -6.45 14.16 2.91
N LEU A 75 -6.12 14.69 1.72
CA LEU A 75 -6.75 15.89 1.18
C LEU A 75 -8.26 15.68 0.93
N ALA A 76 -8.62 14.57 0.30
CA ALA A 76 -10.02 14.25 0.04
C ALA A 76 -10.80 14.02 1.35
N ALA A 77 -10.22 13.27 2.30
CA ALA A 77 -10.83 13.05 3.60
C ALA A 77 -11.04 14.38 4.37
N TYR A 78 -10.07 15.28 4.33
CA TYR A 78 -10.21 16.61 4.93
C TYR A 78 -11.35 17.41 4.28
N ALA A 79 -11.42 17.41 2.96
CA ALA A 79 -12.49 18.10 2.24
C ALA A 79 -13.88 17.54 2.61
N PHE A 80 -14.02 16.21 2.62
CA PHE A 80 -15.30 15.55 2.98
C PHE A 80 -15.65 15.61 4.47
N THR A 81 -14.71 15.99 5.35
CA THR A 81 -14.97 16.06 6.80
C THR A 81 -15.16 17.49 7.26
N LYS A 82 -14.25 18.40 6.91
CA LYS A 82 -14.11 19.72 7.51
C LYS A 82 -14.59 20.85 6.61
N LEU A 83 -14.71 20.65 5.30
CA LEU A 83 -15.20 21.68 4.41
C LEU A 83 -16.72 21.55 4.18
N LYS A 84 -17.37 22.69 4.03
CA LYS A 84 -18.82 22.78 3.75
C LYS A 84 -18.99 23.16 2.27
N PHE A 85 -19.51 22.26 1.46
CA PHE A 85 -19.88 22.52 0.05
C PHE A 85 -21.13 21.72 -0.32
N SER A 86 -21.85 22.22 -1.33
CA SER A 86 -23.09 21.58 -1.79
C SER A 86 -22.80 20.20 -2.40
N GLY A 87 -23.61 19.19 -2.04
CA GLY A 87 -23.47 17.83 -2.55
C GLY A 87 -22.38 16.98 -1.88
N ARG A 88 -21.67 17.49 -0.87
CA ARG A 88 -20.56 16.81 -0.20
C ARG A 88 -20.85 15.35 0.15
N ASP A 89 -21.95 15.10 0.82
CA ASP A 89 -22.27 13.76 1.34
C ASP A 89 -22.73 12.84 0.20
N LEU A 90 -23.40 13.38 -0.83
CA LEU A 90 -23.78 12.63 -2.01
C LEU A 90 -22.54 12.22 -2.84
N ILE A 91 -21.60 13.14 -3.06
CA ILE A 91 -20.34 12.85 -3.77
C ILE A 91 -19.52 11.82 -2.99
N PHE A 92 -19.44 11.95 -1.66
CA PHE A 92 -18.76 10.97 -0.83
C PHE A 92 -19.42 9.59 -0.92
N LEU A 93 -20.75 9.51 -0.87
CA LEU A 93 -21.47 8.25 -1.02
C LEU A 93 -21.24 7.62 -2.40
N ALA A 94 -21.32 8.42 -3.47
CA ALA A 94 -21.02 7.97 -4.84
C ALA A 94 -19.57 7.46 -4.95
N TYR A 95 -18.61 8.14 -4.30
CA TYR A 95 -17.23 7.69 -4.26
C TYR A 95 -17.06 6.36 -3.52
N LEU A 96 -17.77 6.19 -2.39
CA LEU A 96 -17.77 4.89 -1.68
C LEU A 96 -18.42 3.78 -2.51
N ALA A 97 -19.46 4.09 -3.28
CA ALA A 97 -20.10 3.11 -4.15
C ALA A 97 -19.15 2.49 -5.18
N THR A 98 -18.08 3.20 -5.57
CA THR A 98 -17.05 2.64 -6.47
C THR A 98 -16.35 1.42 -5.87
N MET A 99 -16.27 1.29 -4.53
CA MET A 99 -15.69 0.13 -3.86
C MET A 99 -16.52 -1.16 -4.05
N MET A 100 -17.80 -1.03 -4.38
CA MET A 100 -18.68 -2.18 -4.60
C MET A 100 -18.36 -2.89 -5.93
N VAL A 101 -17.68 -2.20 -6.84
CA VAL A 101 -17.27 -2.79 -8.12
C VAL A 101 -15.95 -3.54 -7.92
N PRO A 102 -15.93 -4.88 -8.06
CA PRO A 102 -14.71 -5.64 -7.91
C PRO A 102 -13.70 -5.24 -9.01
N TRP A 103 -12.44 -5.09 -8.63
CA TRP A 103 -11.40 -4.67 -9.57
C TRP A 103 -11.32 -5.57 -10.82
N HIS A 104 -11.54 -6.88 -10.67
CA HIS A 104 -11.51 -7.82 -11.78
C HIS A 104 -12.56 -7.51 -12.87
N ALA A 105 -13.67 -6.86 -12.52
CA ALA A 105 -14.71 -6.47 -13.49
C ALA A 105 -14.28 -5.25 -14.33
N ILE A 106 -13.43 -4.37 -13.78
CA ILE A 106 -12.97 -3.14 -14.45
C ILE A 106 -11.57 -3.29 -15.05
N MET A 107 -10.90 -4.40 -14.82
CA MET A 107 -9.52 -4.67 -15.24
C MET A 107 -9.32 -4.48 -16.76
N ILE A 108 -10.20 -5.05 -17.59
CA ILE A 108 -10.11 -4.94 -19.05
C ILE A 108 -10.35 -3.51 -19.54
N PRO A 109 -11.46 -2.82 -19.17
CA PRO A 109 -11.63 -1.40 -19.48
C PRO A 109 -10.46 -0.53 -19.02
N GLN A 110 -9.94 -0.78 -17.82
CA GLN A 110 -8.80 -0.04 -17.27
C GLN A 110 -7.54 -0.26 -18.11
N PHE A 111 -7.27 -1.49 -18.57
CA PHE A 111 -6.16 -1.78 -19.47
C PHE A 111 -6.27 -1.01 -20.77
N LEU A 112 -7.47 -0.94 -21.38
CA LEU A 112 -7.69 -0.17 -22.61
C LEU A 112 -7.41 1.32 -22.40
N VAL A 113 -7.84 1.90 -21.27
CA VAL A 113 -7.55 3.30 -20.91
C VAL A 113 -6.05 3.53 -20.76
N VAL A 114 -5.36 2.67 -20.02
CA VAL A 114 -3.89 2.74 -19.85
C VAL A 114 -3.18 2.70 -21.19
N ARG A 115 -3.61 1.82 -22.08
CA ARG A 115 -3.03 1.68 -23.43
C ARG A 115 -3.30 2.91 -24.31
N THR A 116 -4.51 3.45 -24.30
CA THR A 116 -4.84 4.67 -25.06
C THR A 116 -4.09 5.90 -24.57
N LEU A 117 -3.77 5.96 -23.27
CA LEU A 117 -2.96 7.03 -22.70
C LEU A 117 -1.46 6.86 -22.95
N GLY A 118 -1.03 5.77 -23.61
CA GLY A 118 0.39 5.49 -23.86
C GLY A 118 1.18 5.12 -22.60
N LEU A 119 0.51 4.69 -21.52
CA LEU A 119 1.13 4.36 -20.23
C LEU A 119 1.44 2.86 -20.10
N TYR A 120 1.03 2.03 -21.06
CA TYR A 120 1.34 0.60 -21.07
C TYR A 120 2.86 0.37 -21.04
N ASN A 121 3.29 -0.63 -20.29
CA ASN A 121 4.68 -0.99 -20.07
C ASN A 121 5.49 0.16 -19.44
N THR A 122 4.90 0.86 -18.47
CA THR A 122 5.58 1.87 -17.65
C THR A 122 5.15 1.75 -16.18
N HIS A 123 6.01 2.13 -15.24
CA HIS A 123 5.63 2.21 -13.82
C HIS A 123 4.53 3.26 -13.56
N ALA A 124 4.40 4.26 -14.44
CA ALA A 124 3.37 5.30 -14.32
C ALA A 124 1.94 4.71 -14.40
N SER A 125 1.73 3.62 -15.15
CA SER A 125 0.44 2.94 -15.18
C SER A 125 0.01 2.46 -13.79
N LEU A 126 0.90 1.75 -13.08
CA LEU A 126 0.63 1.24 -11.74
C LEU A 126 0.47 2.36 -10.71
N ILE A 127 1.30 3.41 -10.80
CA ILE A 127 1.25 4.56 -9.89
C ILE A 127 -0.08 5.29 -10.03
N LEU A 128 -0.49 5.63 -11.25
CA LEU A 128 -1.72 6.40 -11.48
C LEU A 128 -2.98 5.62 -11.14
N MET A 129 -3.03 4.33 -11.47
CA MET A 129 -4.20 3.49 -11.17
C MET A 129 -4.39 3.27 -9.67
N GLN A 130 -3.33 3.33 -8.88
CA GLN A 130 -3.36 3.13 -7.43
C GLN A 130 -3.19 4.44 -6.62
N ALA A 131 -3.10 5.60 -7.29
CA ALA A 131 -2.91 6.90 -6.62
C ALA A 131 -4.09 7.32 -5.73
N PHE A 132 -5.27 6.76 -5.95
CA PHE A 132 -6.53 7.11 -5.30
C PHE A 132 -7.18 5.87 -4.71
N SER A 133 -7.73 6.00 -3.49
CA SER A 133 -8.39 4.90 -2.80
C SER A 133 -9.63 5.40 -2.06
N ALA A 134 -10.82 4.91 -2.46
CA ALA A 134 -12.04 5.23 -1.74
C ALA A 134 -12.01 4.68 -0.31
N PHE A 135 -11.41 3.51 -0.11
CA PHE A 135 -11.19 2.92 1.21
C PHE A 135 -10.23 3.77 2.05
N GLY A 136 -9.14 4.27 1.46
CA GLY A 136 -8.20 5.17 2.14
C GLY A 136 -8.86 6.48 2.58
N VAL A 137 -9.68 7.09 1.71
CA VAL A 137 -10.46 8.29 2.06
C VAL A 137 -11.45 7.99 3.17
N PHE A 138 -12.12 6.84 3.14
CA PHE A 138 -13.06 6.43 4.19
C PHE A 138 -12.38 6.31 5.55
N ILE A 139 -11.25 5.58 5.64
CA ILE A 139 -10.49 5.41 6.90
C ILE A 139 -10.08 6.76 7.47
N LEU A 140 -9.47 7.62 6.64
CA LEU A 140 -9.00 8.91 7.10
C LEU A 140 -10.15 9.85 7.48
N ARG A 141 -11.27 9.80 6.74
CA ARG A 141 -12.48 10.56 7.09
C ARG A 141 -13.02 10.13 8.45
N GLN A 142 -13.12 8.83 8.74
CA GLN A 142 -13.56 8.33 10.04
C GLN A 142 -12.64 8.80 11.17
N ASN A 143 -11.34 8.81 10.93
CA ASN A 143 -10.37 9.31 11.91
C ASN A 143 -10.50 10.83 12.10
N MET A 144 -10.67 11.60 11.02
CA MET A 144 -10.84 13.07 11.09
C MET A 144 -12.17 13.52 11.70
N LEU A 145 -13.22 12.68 11.66
CA LEU A 145 -14.50 12.97 12.30
C LEU A 145 -14.40 13.02 13.84
N SER A 146 -13.44 12.30 14.43
CA SER A 146 -13.20 12.34 15.87
C SER A 146 -12.53 13.64 16.35
N ILE A 147 -12.02 14.46 15.45
CA ILE A 147 -11.38 15.75 15.76
C ILE A 147 -12.48 16.82 15.90
N PRO A 148 -12.59 17.51 17.05
CA PRO A 148 -13.61 18.54 17.26
C PRO A 148 -13.53 19.68 16.23
N ASP A 149 -14.69 20.10 15.73
CA ASP A 149 -14.76 21.19 14.74
C ASP A 149 -14.36 22.54 15.34
N SER A 150 -14.45 22.71 16.67
CA SER A 150 -13.97 23.90 17.37
C SER A 150 -12.50 24.22 17.12
N LEU A 151 -11.64 23.20 16.93
CA LEU A 151 -10.23 23.40 16.57
C LEU A 151 -10.06 24.00 15.18
N HIS A 152 -10.89 23.55 14.23
CA HIS A 152 -10.92 24.08 12.87
C HIS A 152 -11.43 25.53 12.84
N GLU A 153 -12.49 25.82 13.61
CA GLU A 153 -13.09 27.15 13.70
C GLU A 153 -12.16 28.16 14.40
N ALA A 154 -11.55 27.77 15.53
CA ALA A 154 -10.57 28.61 16.22
C ALA A 154 -9.39 28.99 15.29
N ALA A 155 -8.81 28.02 14.60
CA ALA A 155 -7.71 28.28 13.68
C ALA A 155 -8.13 29.20 12.50
N LYS A 156 -9.39 29.12 12.08
CA LYS A 156 -9.93 30.02 11.05
C LYS A 156 -10.10 31.45 11.57
N ILE A 157 -10.53 31.64 12.84
CA ILE A 157 -10.60 32.94 13.52
C ILE A 157 -9.19 33.53 13.65
N ASP A 158 -8.17 32.71 13.96
CA ASP A 158 -6.78 33.11 14.04
C ASP A 158 -6.16 33.44 12.67
N GLY A 159 -6.95 33.42 11.58
CA GLY A 159 -6.50 33.82 10.24
C GLY A 159 -5.74 32.72 9.48
N CYS A 160 -5.74 31.46 9.95
CA CYS A 160 -5.10 30.37 9.22
C CYS A 160 -5.84 30.08 7.91
N SER A 161 -5.07 29.89 6.83
CA SER A 161 -5.64 29.43 5.56
C SER A 161 -6.15 27.99 5.67
N THR A 162 -7.11 27.61 4.84
CA THR A 162 -7.67 26.24 4.80
C THR A 162 -6.60 25.17 4.65
N PHE A 163 -5.62 25.39 3.79
CA PHE A 163 -4.48 24.46 3.65
C PHE A 163 -3.55 24.50 4.87
N GLY A 164 -3.38 25.66 5.51
CA GLY A 164 -2.63 25.80 6.75
C GLY A 164 -3.27 24.99 7.89
N ILE A 165 -4.59 25.05 8.04
CA ILE A 165 -5.34 24.26 9.02
C ILE A 165 -5.18 22.75 8.73
N TYR A 166 -5.32 22.34 7.46
CA TYR A 166 -5.09 20.95 7.07
C TYR A 166 -3.70 20.48 7.46
N ALA A 167 -2.65 21.17 7.03
CA ALA A 167 -1.28 20.70 7.15
C ALA A 167 -0.73 20.79 8.58
N LYS A 168 -1.10 21.84 9.34
CA LYS A 168 -0.51 22.12 10.66
C LYS A 168 -1.34 21.57 11.83
N ILE A 169 -2.63 21.34 11.64
CA ILE A 169 -3.54 20.96 12.72
C ILE A 169 -4.15 19.58 12.46
N ILE A 170 -4.90 19.43 11.35
CA ILE A 170 -5.69 18.22 11.10
C ILE A 170 -4.79 17.03 10.75
N LEU A 171 -3.85 17.21 9.84
CA LEU A 171 -2.98 16.13 9.39
C LEU A 171 -2.14 15.52 10.53
N PRO A 172 -1.48 16.30 11.41
CA PRO A 172 -0.78 15.76 12.59
C PRO A 172 -1.69 15.04 13.59
N LEU A 173 -2.92 15.51 13.77
CA LEU A 173 -3.90 14.86 14.65
C LEU A 173 -4.42 13.55 14.06
N THR A 174 -4.31 13.36 12.75
CA THR A 174 -4.75 12.16 12.02
C THR A 174 -3.65 11.10 11.92
N ARG A 175 -2.52 11.25 12.62
CA ARG A 175 -1.34 10.37 12.49
C ARG A 175 -1.65 8.87 12.66
N SER A 176 -2.58 8.50 13.52
CA SER A 176 -2.99 7.11 13.70
C SER A 176 -3.67 6.54 12.45
N GLY A 177 -4.58 7.30 11.84
CA GLY A 177 -5.23 6.93 10.58
C GLY A 177 -4.22 6.86 9.43
N LEU A 178 -3.28 7.80 9.36
CA LEU A 178 -2.20 7.78 8.37
C LEU A 178 -1.30 6.55 8.54
N ALA A 179 -0.94 6.18 9.76
CA ALA A 179 -0.15 4.97 10.01
C ALA A 179 -0.88 3.70 9.56
N ILE A 180 -2.18 3.58 9.86
CA ILE A 180 -3.01 2.46 9.39
C ILE A 180 -3.01 2.41 7.85
N LEU A 181 -3.31 3.53 7.20
CA LEU A 181 -3.35 3.58 5.74
C LEU A 181 -1.98 3.27 5.11
N THR A 182 -0.89 3.74 5.72
CA THR A 182 0.48 3.43 5.27
C THR A 182 0.73 1.92 5.24
N VAL A 183 0.45 1.22 6.35
CA VAL A 183 0.67 -0.22 6.44
C VAL A 183 -0.19 -0.98 5.45
N LEU A 184 -1.48 -0.62 5.34
CA LEU A 184 -2.40 -1.30 4.43
C LEU A 184 -2.03 -1.08 2.96
N THR A 185 -1.71 0.16 2.56
CA THR A 185 -1.32 0.47 1.18
C THR A 185 0.00 -0.17 0.82
N PHE A 186 1.02 -0.02 1.67
CA PHE A 186 2.33 -0.61 1.43
C PHE A 186 2.23 -2.14 1.27
N ASN A 187 1.52 -2.82 2.18
CA ASN A 187 1.33 -4.26 2.10
C ASN A 187 0.57 -4.68 0.84
N ASN A 188 -0.46 -3.93 0.45
CA ASN A 188 -1.24 -4.22 -0.75
C ASN A 188 -0.39 -4.10 -2.02
N VAL A 189 0.40 -3.02 -2.15
CA VAL A 189 1.27 -2.81 -3.32
C VAL A 189 2.44 -3.78 -3.33
N TRP A 190 3.02 -4.09 -2.17
CA TRP A 190 4.11 -5.05 -2.04
C TRP A 190 3.72 -6.46 -2.51
N ASN A 191 2.48 -6.85 -2.27
CA ASN A 191 1.96 -8.17 -2.65
C ASN A 191 1.16 -8.15 -3.97
N ASP A 192 1.14 -7.01 -4.68
CA ASP A 192 0.40 -6.92 -5.95
C ASP A 192 1.15 -7.70 -7.05
N TYR A 193 0.52 -8.77 -7.49
CA TYR A 193 1.00 -9.60 -8.59
C TYR A 193 0.26 -9.28 -9.91
N MET A 194 -1.06 -9.10 -9.82
CA MET A 194 -1.91 -9.01 -11.01
C MET A 194 -1.73 -7.69 -11.77
N GLY A 195 -1.56 -6.58 -11.06
CA GLY A 195 -1.31 -5.28 -11.68
C GLY A 195 -0.03 -5.29 -12.53
N PRO A 196 1.13 -5.61 -11.95
CA PRO A 196 2.37 -5.75 -12.72
C PRO A 196 2.27 -6.72 -13.89
N MET A 197 1.62 -7.88 -13.70
CA MET A 197 1.46 -8.89 -14.76
C MET A 197 0.67 -8.37 -15.98
N ILE A 198 -0.29 -7.48 -15.75
CA ILE A 198 -1.16 -6.95 -16.82
C ILE A 198 -0.54 -5.74 -17.51
N TYR A 199 0.10 -4.87 -16.74
CA TYR A 199 0.53 -3.55 -17.22
C TYR A 199 2.01 -3.47 -17.61
N LEU A 200 2.85 -4.43 -17.20
CA LEU A 200 4.29 -4.46 -17.48
C LEU A 200 4.66 -5.67 -18.33
N ASP A 201 5.47 -5.44 -19.36
CA ASP A 201 5.96 -6.47 -20.28
C ASP A 201 7.48 -6.63 -20.21
N SER A 202 8.21 -5.52 -20.18
CA SER A 202 9.68 -5.51 -20.17
C SER A 202 10.25 -6.02 -18.85
N ASP A 203 11.24 -6.92 -18.92
CA ASP A 203 11.85 -7.55 -17.74
C ASP A 203 12.48 -6.55 -16.76
N ASN A 204 13.04 -5.46 -17.25
CA ASN A 204 13.62 -4.41 -16.41
C ASN A 204 12.59 -3.59 -15.61
N LEU A 205 11.30 -3.70 -15.93
CA LEU A 205 10.20 -3.01 -15.24
C LEU A 205 9.41 -3.93 -14.31
N LYS A 206 9.56 -5.25 -14.43
CA LYS A 206 8.87 -6.24 -13.58
C LYS A 206 9.20 -6.05 -12.10
N THR A 207 8.28 -6.49 -11.27
CA THR A 207 8.31 -6.39 -9.80
C THR A 207 8.32 -7.77 -9.16
#